data_18ba2e735165f1d77451ec6bc5377379
#
_entry.id   18ba2e735165f1d77451ec6bc5377379
#
_cell.length_a   1.000
_cell.length_b   1.000
_cell.length_c   1.000
_cell.angle_alpha   90.00
_cell.angle_beta   90.00
_cell.angle_gamma   90.00
#
_symmetry.space_group_name_H-M   'P 1'
#
loop_
_entity.id
_entity.type
_entity.pdbx_description
1 polymer ?
#
loop_
_entity_poly.entity_id
_entity_poly.type
_entity_poly.pdbx_seq_one_letter_code
_entity_poly.pdbx_strand_id
1 'polypeptide(L)'
;MYTLPSKLKLFAIVFMVIGAIGIVSGFLTAPKTTAEVKEMMAAHGDGHGSDASHEAPHHETATTHEAAPSEGHQDAHSSEEAHLEHTLHQMQNRPWSALYIACFFFFMIALGALAFYAIQFAAQAGWSQVLFRVMEGITAYLVPGGIIMFVLLALSGFHINHLFVWADPEVVAHDKLLQGKASWLNGTWFLVRAAIFLGGWMLYRHFAVKFSRNSDDETDNRWFKKSFKISAGFLVFFIYTESMMSWDWIMSFDPHWFSTLFGWYVLAGMMVCAITTIALITIFLKSKGYLEVVNDSHIHDLAKFMFGFSIFWTYLWFSQFMLIWYANIPEEVTYFITRIEQYKLPFFGMLAMNFLFPVLLLMNSDYKRVNWFVVLTGIVILAGHYVDIFVMVMPATVGSSWYIGIPEISSIFFFFGLFIYVVFTALTKAPIVMKNNPFLKESKQYHY
;
A
#
# COMPACT_ATOMS: atom_id res chain seq x y z
N MET A 1 -25.63 -11.26 17.02
CA MET A 1 -25.39 -10.25 15.99
C MET A 1 -24.45 -9.20 16.56
N TYR A 2 -23.45 -8.72 15.84
CA TYR A 2 -22.56 -7.68 16.34
C TYR A 2 -23.28 -6.34 16.38
N THR A 3 -23.03 -5.56 17.42
CA THR A 3 -23.50 -4.17 17.52
C THR A 3 -22.29 -3.26 17.63
N LEU A 4 -22.24 -2.22 16.80
CA LEU A 4 -21.12 -1.27 16.80
C LEU A 4 -21.15 -0.44 18.09
N PRO A 5 -20.16 -0.55 18.99
CA PRO A 5 -20.14 0.24 20.22
C PRO A 5 -20.04 1.74 19.93
N SER A 6 -20.82 2.55 20.63
CA SER A 6 -20.82 4.02 20.44
C SER A 6 -19.43 4.63 20.64
N LYS A 7 -18.62 4.09 21.55
CA LYS A 7 -17.23 4.54 21.77
C LYS A 7 -16.35 4.28 20.56
N LEU A 8 -16.45 3.10 19.91
CA LEU A 8 -15.67 2.77 18.70
C LEU A 8 -16.10 3.64 17.51
N LYS A 9 -17.42 3.88 17.38
CA LYS A 9 -17.97 4.79 16.36
C LYS A 9 -17.45 6.22 16.55
N LEU A 10 -17.49 6.73 17.78
CA LEU A 10 -16.99 8.06 18.11
C LEU A 10 -15.47 8.16 17.83
N PHE A 11 -14.68 7.17 18.26
CA PHE A 11 -13.26 7.08 17.98
C PHE A 11 -12.97 7.19 16.47
N ALA A 12 -13.65 6.39 15.64
CA ALA A 12 -13.47 6.42 14.20
C ALA A 12 -13.80 7.80 13.60
N ILE A 13 -14.90 8.44 14.04
CA ILE A 13 -15.30 9.78 13.56
C ILE A 13 -14.28 10.83 13.99
N VAL A 14 -13.81 10.81 15.24
CA VAL A 14 -12.79 11.76 15.74
C VAL A 14 -11.50 11.65 14.92
N PHE A 15 -11.03 10.42 14.64
CA PHE A 15 -9.86 10.21 13.80
C PHE A 15 -10.06 10.72 12.37
N MET A 16 -11.23 10.51 11.78
CA MET A 16 -11.54 11.07 10.45
C MET A 16 -11.54 12.61 10.45
N VAL A 17 -12.12 13.23 11.48
CA VAL A 17 -12.20 14.70 11.56
C VAL A 17 -10.80 15.30 11.76
N ILE A 18 -10.02 14.78 12.72
CA ILE A 18 -8.64 15.23 12.97
C ILE A 18 -7.79 15.03 11.70
N GLY A 19 -7.91 13.86 11.07
CA GLY A 19 -7.21 13.56 9.84
C GLY A 19 -7.60 14.51 8.69
N ALA A 20 -8.88 14.78 8.50
CA ALA A 20 -9.35 15.70 7.46
C ALA A 20 -8.82 17.13 7.68
N ILE A 21 -8.87 17.64 8.91
CA ILE A 21 -8.32 18.96 9.26
C ILE A 21 -6.82 19.02 8.97
N GLY A 22 -6.07 18.00 9.36
CA GLY A 22 -4.63 17.97 9.12
C GLY A 22 -4.26 17.80 7.65
N ILE A 23 -5.04 17.05 6.86
CA ILE A 23 -4.85 16.96 5.39
C ILE A 23 -5.04 18.36 4.77
N VAL A 24 -6.14 19.06 5.08
CA VAL A 24 -6.39 20.43 4.60
C VAL A 24 -5.26 21.37 5.02
N SER A 25 -4.83 21.29 6.29
CA SER A 25 -3.67 22.07 6.78
C SER A 25 -2.40 21.78 5.97
N GLY A 26 -2.14 20.51 5.65
CA GLY A 26 -0.98 20.11 4.85
C GLY A 26 -0.97 20.73 3.45
N PHE A 27 -2.14 20.80 2.78
CA PHE A 27 -2.26 21.49 1.49
C PHE A 27 -2.13 23.02 1.59
N LEU A 28 -2.62 23.62 2.67
CA LEU A 28 -2.52 25.06 2.87
C LEU A 28 -1.12 25.53 3.23
N THR A 29 -0.33 24.68 3.88
CA THR A 29 1.05 24.97 4.31
C THR A 29 2.11 24.55 3.28
N ALA A 30 1.72 23.92 2.18
CA ALA A 30 2.64 23.60 1.09
C ALA A 30 3.17 24.88 0.45
N PRO A 31 4.49 24.99 0.17
CA PRO A 31 5.08 26.19 -0.38
C PRO A 31 4.53 26.48 -1.79
N LYS A 32 4.33 27.76 -2.10
CA LYS A 32 3.77 28.22 -3.37
C LYS A 32 4.81 28.88 -4.26
N THR A 33 5.91 29.33 -3.67
CA THR A 33 6.96 30.09 -4.37
C THR A 33 8.35 29.54 -4.03
N THR A 34 9.28 29.72 -4.95
CA THR A 34 10.69 29.36 -4.74
C THR A 34 11.34 30.13 -3.58
N ALA A 35 10.86 31.35 -3.29
CA ALA A 35 11.30 32.13 -2.13
C ALA A 35 10.93 31.45 -0.80
N GLU A 36 9.71 30.90 -0.68
CA GLU A 36 9.28 30.13 0.51
C GLU A 36 10.10 28.86 0.68
N VAL A 37 10.44 28.17 -0.42
CA VAL A 37 11.31 26.98 -0.38
C VAL A 37 12.69 27.34 0.15
N LYS A 38 13.28 28.45 -0.31
CA LYS A 38 14.59 28.92 0.14
C LYS A 38 14.59 29.26 1.64
N GLU A 39 13.52 29.87 2.13
CA GLU A 39 13.33 30.15 3.57
C GLU A 39 13.16 28.86 4.39
N MET A 40 12.38 27.90 3.90
CA MET A 40 12.20 26.59 4.57
C MET A 40 13.49 25.78 4.60
N MET A 41 14.28 25.79 3.53
CA MET A 41 15.59 25.13 3.48
C MET A 41 16.58 25.78 4.45
N ALA A 42 16.60 27.10 4.53
CA ALA A 42 17.44 27.83 5.48
C ALA A 42 17.05 27.53 6.94
N ALA A 43 15.75 27.44 7.24
CA ALA A 43 15.26 27.11 8.58
C ALA A 43 15.55 25.65 9.01
N HIS A 44 15.72 24.73 8.06
CA HIS A 44 16.04 23.31 8.34
C HIS A 44 17.53 22.99 8.20
N GLY A 45 18.34 23.89 7.63
CA GLY A 45 19.78 23.74 7.40
C GLY A 45 20.65 23.76 8.64
N ASP A 46 20.13 24.20 9.78
CA ASP A 46 20.87 24.23 11.06
C ASP A 46 20.88 22.88 11.80
N GLY A 47 20.27 21.83 11.26
CA GLY A 47 20.09 20.55 11.96
C GLY A 47 20.83 19.33 11.39
N HIS A 48 21.34 19.38 10.15
CA HIS A 48 22.12 18.27 9.59
C HIS A 48 23.40 18.80 8.94
N GLY A 49 24.51 18.43 9.58
CA GLY A 49 25.87 18.81 9.20
C GLY A 49 26.19 18.51 7.73
N SER A 50 26.78 19.50 7.14
CA SER A 50 27.49 19.50 5.87
C SER A 50 28.39 18.26 5.72
N ASP A 51 27.99 17.32 4.88
CA ASP A 51 28.91 16.43 4.16
C ASP A 51 28.14 15.74 3.02
N ALA A 52 28.14 16.34 1.85
CA ALA A 52 27.95 15.67 0.58
C ALA A 52 28.13 16.65 -0.60
N SER A 53 29.32 17.13 -0.79
CA SER A 53 29.80 17.52 -2.12
C SER A 53 30.34 16.25 -2.77
N HIS A 54 29.52 15.47 -3.44
CA HIS A 54 29.97 14.47 -4.40
C HIS A 54 29.38 14.78 -5.77
N GLU A 55 30.27 15.37 -6.60
CA GLU A 55 30.12 15.50 -8.03
C GLU A 55 29.84 14.11 -8.66
N ALA A 56 28.88 14.08 -9.56
CA ALA A 56 28.70 12.94 -10.46
C ALA A 56 29.92 12.82 -11.40
N PRO A 57 30.42 11.63 -11.71
CA PRO A 57 31.53 11.48 -12.64
C PRO A 57 31.08 11.77 -14.06
N HIS A 58 31.40 12.95 -14.56
CA HIS A 58 31.40 13.22 -15.99
C HIS A 58 32.55 12.48 -16.67
N HIS A 59 32.24 11.66 -17.66
CA HIS A 59 33.21 11.09 -18.58
C HIS A 59 33.86 12.22 -19.37
N GLU A 60 35.11 12.58 -19.04
CA GLU A 60 35.97 13.43 -19.87
C GLU A 60 36.48 12.64 -21.07
N THR A 61 36.07 13.06 -22.26
CA THR A 61 36.86 12.87 -23.47
C THR A 61 37.74 14.09 -23.67
N ALA A 62 39.03 13.87 -23.53
CA ALA A 62 40.07 14.89 -23.71
C ALA A 62 40.08 15.41 -25.16
N THR A 63 39.82 16.71 -25.37
CA THR A 63 40.38 17.49 -26.47
C THR A 63 40.75 18.86 -25.94
N THR A 64 42.06 19.11 -26.00
CA THR A 64 42.67 20.41 -25.73
C THR A 64 42.19 21.47 -26.72
N HIS A 65 41.68 22.62 -26.23
CA HIS A 65 41.82 23.93 -26.85
C HIS A 65 41.67 25.09 -25.83
N GLU A 66 42.45 26.11 -26.06
CA GLU A 66 42.83 27.31 -25.33
C GLU A 66 41.69 28.16 -24.71
N ALA A 67 42.13 28.90 -23.70
CA ALA A 67 41.43 29.84 -22.86
C ALA A 67 40.72 31.01 -23.58
N ALA A 68 39.47 31.31 -23.12
CA ALA A 68 38.92 32.66 -23.08
C ALA A 68 38.05 32.83 -21.82
N PRO A 69 38.08 33.95 -21.12
CA PRO A 69 37.45 34.12 -19.80
C PRO A 69 36.05 34.73 -19.89
N SER A 70 35.25 34.46 -18.85
CA SER A 70 34.00 35.13 -18.47
C SER A 70 32.67 34.65 -19.11
N GLU A 71 32.16 33.45 -18.64
CA GLU A 71 30.73 33.18 -18.70
C GLU A 71 30.21 32.39 -17.45
N GLY A 72 31.03 32.21 -16.43
CA GLY A 72 30.75 31.32 -15.28
C GLY A 72 29.68 31.79 -14.28
N HIS A 73 29.09 32.97 -14.42
CA HIS A 73 28.07 33.46 -13.46
C HIS A 73 26.62 33.32 -13.92
N GLN A 74 26.34 33.21 -15.21
CA GLN A 74 24.98 33.02 -15.72
C GLN A 74 24.53 31.56 -15.63
N ASP A 75 25.44 30.62 -15.86
CA ASP A 75 25.12 29.18 -15.79
C ASP A 75 24.88 28.69 -14.36
N ALA A 76 25.57 29.27 -13.36
CA ALA A 76 25.36 28.94 -11.95
C ALA A 76 24.02 29.43 -11.41
N HIS A 77 23.56 30.64 -11.81
CA HIS A 77 22.25 31.15 -11.42
C HIS A 77 21.08 30.38 -12.07
N SER A 78 21.20 30.00 -13.34
CA SER A 78 20.18 29.21 -14.02
C SER A 78 20.07 27.79 -13.46
N SER A 79 21.18 27.20 -13.00
CA SER A 79 21.17 25.89 -12.36
C SER A 79 20.57 25.92 -10.94
N GLU A 80 20.81 27.00 -10.17
CA GLU A 80 20.21 27.19 -8.84
C GLU A 80 18.69 27.44 -8.93
N GLU A 81 18.24 28.25 -9.88
CA GLU A 81 16.81 28.47 -10.12
C GLU A 81 16.09 27.20 -10.53
N ALA A 82 16.64 26.43 -11.47
CA ALA A 82 16.08 25.13 -11.88
C ALA A 82 16.02 24.12 -10.71
N HIS A 83 17.03 24.11 -9.85
CA HIS A 83 17.02 23.26 -8.64
C HIS A 83 15.95 23.69 -7.64
N LEU A 84 15.75 24.99 -7.43
CA LEU A 84 14.69 25.51 -6.56
C LEU A 84 13.29 25.22 -7.10
N GLU A 85 13.08 25.35 -8.41
CA GLU A 85 11.81 24.98 -9.06
C GLU A 85 11.51 23.49 -8.90
N HIS A 86 12.49 22.65 -9.14
CA HIS A 86 12.35 21.20 -8.95
C HIS A 86 12.00 20.86 -7.49
N THR A 87 12.67 21.47 -6.51
CA THR A 87 12.39 21.28 -5.09
C THR A 87 11.00 21.81 -4.71
N LEU A 88 10.56 22.92 -5.31
CA LEU A 88 9.21 23.44 -5.12
C LEU A 88 8.16 22.42 -5.58
N HIS A 89 8.31 21.85 -6.76
CA HIS A 89 7.41 20.78 -7.26
C HIS A 89 7.39 19.56 -6.35
N GLN A 90 8.54 19.12 -5.84
CA GLN A 90 8.62 18.02 -4.88
C GLN A 90 7.87 18.31 -3.59
N MET A 91 8.04 19.52 -3.02
CA MET A 91 7.34 19.93 -1.80
C MET A 91 5.83 20.09 -2.01
N GLN A 92 5.39 20.55 -3.17
CA GLN A 92 3.97 20.64 -3.54
C GLN A 92 3.33 19.23 -3.72
N ASN A 93 4.09 18.27 -4.21
CA ASN A 93 3.62 16.88 -4.35
C ASN A 93 3.51 16.13 -3.00
N ARG A 94 4.19 16.57 -1.96
CA ARG A 94 4.27 15.88 -0.69
C ARG A 94 2.90 15.61 -0.02
N PRO A 95 1.95 16.57 0.10
CA PRO A 95 0.62 16.29 0.66
C PRO A 95 -0.16 15.27 -0.19
N TRP A 96 -0.01 15.32 -1.52
CA TRP A 96 -0.63 14.36 -2.43
C TRP A 96 -0.06 12.96 -2.25
N SER A 97 1.27 12.85 -2.12
CA SER A 97 1.96 11.58 -1.87
C SER A 97 1.55 10.96 -0.54
N ALA A 98 1.48 11.76 0.52
CA ALA A 98 1.03 11.32 1.85
C ALA A 98 -0.41 10.80 1.81
N LEU A 99 -1.30 11.51 1.12
CA LEU A 99 -2.70 11.11 0.94
C LEU A 99 -2.81 9.81 0.11
N TYR A 100 -2.01 9.71 -0.95
CA TYR A 100 -1.95 8.53 -1.83
C TYR A 100 -1.49 7.28 -1.09
N ILE A 101 -0.38 7.38 -0.34
CA ILE A 101 0.20 6.28 0.44
C ILE A 101 -0.81 5.72 1.43
N ALA A 102 -1.45 6.61 2.22
CA ALA A 102 -2.42 6.20 3.21
C ALA A 102 -3.68 5.58 2.56
N CYS A 103 -4.20 6.18 1.47
CA CYS A 103 -5.32 5.63 0.71
C CYS A 103 -5.01 4.24 0.18
N PHE A 104 -3.85 4.08 -0.47
CA PHE A 104 -3.42 2.82 -1.05
C PHE A 104 -3.22 1.74 0.01
N PHE A 105 -2.61 2.07 1.16
CA PHE A 105 -2.39 1.12 2.25
C PHE A 105 -3.68 0.47 2.74
N PHE A 106 -4.69 1.26 3.09
CA PHE A 106 -5.97 0.71 3.56
C PHE A 106 -6.77 0.04 2.45
N PHE A 107 -6.63 0.52 1.21
CA PHE A 107 -7.24 -0.10 0.04
C PHE A 107 -6.65 -1.50 -0.22
N MET A 108 -5.32 -1.66 -0.19
CA MET A 108 -4.68 -2.95 -0.42
C MET A 108 -5.02 -3.98 0.67
N ILE A 109 -5.21 -3.57 1.93
CA ILE A 109 -5.70 -4.47 3.00
C ILE A 109 -7.06 -5.07 2.61
N ALA A 110 -7.99 -4.24 2.14
CA ALA A 110 -9.33 -4.71 1.76
C ALA A 110 -9.30 -5.59 0.50
N LEU A 111 -8.44 -5.25 -0.47
CA LEU A 111 -8.25 -6.04 -1.69
C LEU A 111 -7.59 -7.40 -1.38
N GLY A 112 -6.55 -7.41 -0.55
CA GLY A 112 -5.89 -8.64 -0.09
C GLY A 112 -6.82 -9.54 0.71
N ALA A 113 -7.69 -8.96 1.57
CA ALA A 113 -8.72 -9.72 2.28
C ALA A 113 -9.74 -10.34 1.32
N LEU A 114 -10.09 -9.64 0.22
CA LEU A 114 -10.96 -10.18 -0.82
C LEU A 114 -10.29 -11.34 -1.57
N ALA A 115 -9.00 -11.20 -1.89
CA ALA A 115 -8.22 -12.25 -2.53
C ALA A 115 -8.08 -13.48 -1.61
N PHE A 116 -7.75 -13.27 -0.33
CA PHE A 116 -7.66 -14.36 0.64
C PHE A 116 -9.00 -15.08 0.83
N TYR A 117 -10.11 -14.32 0.90
CA TYR A 117 -11.46 -14.91 0.92
C TYR A 117 -11.74 -15.78 -0.31
N ALA A 118 -11.38 -15.31 -1.50
CA ALA A 118 -11.53 -16.08 -2.74
C ALA A 118 -10.67 -17.36 -2.74
N ILE A 119 -9.44 -17.29 -2.24
CA ILE A 119 -8.54 -18.43 -2.08
C ILE A 119 -9.16 -19.48 -1.16
N GLN A 120 -9.74 -19.07 -0.02
CA GLN A 120 -10.37 -20.00 0.91
C GLN A 120 -11.56 -20.76 0.27
N PHE A 121 -12.35 -20.07 -0.58
CA PHE A 121 -13.43 -20.75 -1.33
C PHE A 121 -12.89 -21.66 -2.42
N ALA A 122 -11.92 -21.19 -3.21
CA ALA A 122 -11.35 -21.97 -4.31
C ALA A 122 -10.59 -23.22 -3.80
N ALA A 123 -9.91 -23.09 -2.66
CA ALA A 123 -9.24 -24.21 -1.99
C ALA A 123 -10.19 -25.10 -1.17
N GLN A 124 -11.46 -24.73 -1.02
CA GLN A 124 -12.43 -25.41 -0.16
C GLN A 124 -11.89 -25.62 1.27
N ALA A 125 -11.21 -24.60 1.80
CA ALA A 125 -10.55 -24.69 3.09
C ALA A 125 -11.55 -24.79 4.24
N GLY A 126 -11.61 -25.95 4.90
CA GLY A 126 -12.58 -26.25 5.95
C GLY A 126 -12.34 -25.45 7.24
N TRP A 127 -11.08 -25.12 7.57
CA TRP A 127 -10.72 -24.47 8.83
C TRP A 127 -11.24 -23.02 8.95
N SER A 128 -11.27 -22.28 7.86
CA SER A 128 -11.43 -20.81 7.86
C SER A 128 -12.88 -20.31 7.85
N GLN A 129 -13.87 -21.19 7.79
CA GLN A 129 -15.29 -20.83 7.61
C GLN A 129 -15.83 -19.91 8.72
N VAL A 130 -15.36 -20.07 9.95
CA VAL A 130 -15.72 -19.19 11.08
C VAL A 130 -15.20 -17.76 10.94
N LEU A 131 -14.24 -17.52 10.03
CA LEU A 131 -13.60 -16.23 9.79
C LEU A 131 -14.20 -15.47 8.59
N PHE A 132 -15.04 -16.11 7.77
CA PHE A 132 -15.54 -15.54 6.52
C PHE A 132 -16.26 -14.22 6.70
N ARG A 133 -17.05 -14.06 7.75
CA ARG A 133 -17.74 -12.78 8.03
C ARG A 133 -16.80 -11.67 8.43
N VAL A 134 -15.68 -11.99 9.06
CA VAL A 134 -14.61 -11.01 9.35
C VAL A 134 -13.98 -10.54 8.04
N MET A 135 -13.64 -11.47 7.15
CA MET A 135 -13.10 -11.16 5.82
C MET A 135 -14.09 -10.29 5.02
N GLU A 136 -15.37 -10.67 4.95
CA GLU A 136 -16.43 -9.90 4.28
C GLU A 136 -16.55 -8.47 4.86
N GLY A 137 -16.42 -8.33 6.19
CA GLY A 137 -16.43 -7.05 6.87
C GLY A 137 -15.28 -6.16 6.40
N ILE A 138 -14.05 -6.70 6.33
CA ILE A 138 -12.86 -5.98 5.87
C ILE A 138 -13.01 -5.57 4.40
N THR A 139 -13.50 -6.48 3.54
CA THR A 139 -13.72 -6.17 2.12
C THR A 139 -14.73 -5.06 1.88
N ALA A 140 -15.55 -4.69 2.87
CA ALA A 140 -16.49 -3.58 2.73
C ALA A 140 -15.80 -2.26 2.45
N TYR A 141 -14.57 -2.10 2.93
CA TYR A 141 -13.76 -0.91 2.67
C TYR A 141 -13.34 -0.77 1.21
N LEU A 142 -13.32 -1.86 0.44
CA LEU A 142 -12.92 -1.82 -0.98
C LEU A 142 -13.76 -0.83 -1.80
N VAL A 143 -15.04 -0.66 -1.47
CA VAL A 143 -15.92 0.26 -2.23
C VAL A 143 -15.57 1.72 -1.95
N PRO A 144 -15.67 2.26 -0.71
CA PRO A 144 -15.29 3.65 -0.47
C PRO A 144 -13.80 3.92 -0.71
N GLY A 145 -12.90 3.01 -0.30
CA GLY A 145 -11.47 3.15 -0.53
C GLY A 145 -11.11 3.14 -2.02
N GLY A 146 -11.73 2.26 -2.80
CA GLY A 146 -11.52 2.20 -4.26
C GLY A 146 -12.08 3.41 -5.00
N ILE A 147 -13.20 3.99 -4.55
CA ILE A 147 -13.72 5.24 -5.13
C ILE A 147 -12.74 6.39 -4.86
N ILE A 148 -12.25 6.53 -3.63
CA ILE A 148 -11.26 7.56 -3.29
C ILE A 148 -9.97 7.35 -4.09
N MET A 149 -9.51 6.10 -4.18
CA MET A 149 -8.34 5.75 -4.99
C MET A 149 -8.52 6.12 -6.46
N PHE A 150 -9.67 5.79 -7.05
CA PHE A 150 -9.98 6.16 -8.44
C PHE A 150 -10.00 7.68 -8.64
N VAL A 151 -10.53 8.44 -7.68
CA VAL A 151 -10.53 9.92 -7.72
C VAL A 151 -9.08 10.44 -7.70
N LEU A 152 -8.21 9.90 -6.83
CA LEU A 152 -6.80 10.30 -6.78
C LEU A 152 -6.07 10.01 -8.10
N LEU A 153 -6.30 8.84 -8.71
CA LEU A 153 -5.76 8.48 -10.01
C LEU A 153 -6.29 9.39 -11.13
N ALA A 154 -7.59 9.75 -11.07
CA ALA A 154 -8.20 10.66 -12.03
C ALA A 154 -7.63 12.08 -11.92
N LEU A 155 -7.41 12.58 -10.71
CA LEU A 155 -6.77 13.88 -10.49
C LEU A 155 -5.36 13.92 -11.09
N SER A 156 -4.62 12.82 -11.03
CA SER A 156 -3.32 12.68 -11.70
C SER A 156 -3.46 12.62 -13.22
N GLY A 157 -4.41 11.84 -13.73
CA GLY A 157 -4.69 11.72 -15.17
C GLY A 157 -5.18 13.02 -15.83
N PHE A 158 -5.77 13.94 -15.05
CA PHE A 158 -6.21 15.27 -15.48
C PHE A 158 -5.20 16.38 -15.15
N HIS A 159 -3.97 16.04 -14.76
CA HIS A 159 -2.89 17.00 -14.45
C HIS A 159 -3.19 17.99 -13.30
N ILE A 160 -4.07 17.62 -12.36
CA ILE A 160 -4.37 18.44 -11.17
C ILE A 160 -3.29 18.25 -10.09
N ASN A 161 -2.66 17.08 -10.06
CA ASN A 161 -1.45 16.82 -9.30
C ASN A 161 -0.36 16.26 -10.22
N HIS A 162 0.89 16.40 -9.82
CA HIS A 162 2.05 15.98 -10.59
C HIS A 162 2.72 14.73 -10.01
N LEU A 163 1.92 13.80 -9.49
CA LEU A 163 2.44 12.56 -8.90
C LEU A 163 3.11 11.65 -9.94
N PHE A 164 2.54 11.57 -11.15
CA PHE A 164 3.04 10.73 -12.22
C PHE A 164 3.72 11.57 -13.30
N VAL A 165 5.03 11.50 -13.36
CA VAL A 165 5.88 12.26 -14.29
C VAL A 165 5.50 12.00 -15.75
N TRP A 166 5.12 10.77 -16.10
CA TRP A 166 4.68 10.41 -17.47
C TRP A 166 3.34 11.03 -17.88
N ALA A 167 2.59 11.59 -16.95
CA ALA A 167 1.35 12.30 -17.26
C ALA A 167 1.61 13.71 -17.82
N ASP A 168 2.78 14.30 -17.58
CA ASP A 168 3.14 15.63 -18.05
C ASP A 168 3.56 15.62 -19.52
N PRO A 169 2.83 16.31 -20.44
CA PRO A 169 3.15 16.34 -21.85
C PRO A 169 4.51 17.01 -22.16
N GLU A 170 4.93 17.98 -21.35
CA GLU A 170 6.20 18.68 -21.57
C GLU A 170 7.38 17.75 -21.27
N VAL A 171 7.31 16.98 -20.19
CA VAL A 171 8.32 15.98 -19.85
C VAL A 171 8.36 14.89 -20.91
N VAL A 172 7.21 14.38 -21.34
CA VAL A 172 7.11 13.34 -22.38
C VAL A 172 7.70 13.82 -23.70
N ALA A 173 7.51 15.09 -24.08
CA ALA A 173 8.04 15.65 -25.33
C ALA A 173 9.58 15.60 -25.40
N HIS A 174 10.26 15.68 -24.27
CA HIS A 174 11.73 15.70 -24.17
C HIS A 174 12.34 14.34 -23.83
N ASP A 175 11.55 13.34 -23.44
CA ASP A 175 12.01 12.01 -23.02
C ASP A 175 11.63 10.90 -24.02
N LYS A 176 12.63 10.39 -24.75
CA LYS A 176 12.44 9.31 -25.75
C LYS A 176 11.94 8.00 -25.14
N LEU A 177 12.30 7.70 -23.88
CA LEU A 177 11.87 6.48 -23.20
C LEU A 177 10.38 6.59 -22.85
N LEU A 178 9.92 7.72 -22.35
CA LEU A 178 8.51 7.98 -22.08
C LEU A 178 7.67 7.97 -23.36
N GLN A 179 8.17 8.55 -24.47
CA GLN A 179 7.53 8.48 -25.79
C GLN A 179 7.34 7.02 -26.23
N GLY A 180 8.33 6.16 -26.03
CA GLY A 180 8.24 4.73 -26.33
C GLY A 180 7.19 3.99 -25.49
N LYS A 181 6.88 4.49 -24.28
CA LYS A 181 5.86 3.92 -23.36
C LYS A 181 4.49 4.60 -23.48
N ALA A 182 4.33 5.66 -24.26
CA ALA A 182 3.11 6.46 -24.36
C ALA A 182 1.87 5.67 -24.81
N SER A 183 2.03 4.55 -25.52
CA SER A 183 0.93 3.64 -25.84
C SER A 183 0.30 2.98 -24.61
N TRP A 184 1.08 2.75 -23.56
CA TRP A 184 0.63 2.17 -22.29
C TRP A 184 0.41 3.23 -21.23
N LEU A 185 1.41 4.10 -20.99
CA LEU A 185 1.38 5.18 -20.00
C LEU A 185 0.79 6.45 -20.62
N ASN A 186 -0.53 6.50 -20.69
CA ASN A 186 -1.29 7.68 -21.04
C ASN A 186 -2.56 7.78 -20.18
N GLY A 187 -3.00 9.00 -19.89
CA GLY A 187 -4.08 9.27 -18.94
C GLY A 187 -5.37 8.52 -19.24
N THR A 188 -5.77 8.42 -20.51
CA THR A 188 -7.02 7.76 -20.91
C THR A 188 -6.97 6.25 -20.62
N TRP A 189 -5.97 5.53 -21.14
CA TRP A 189 -5.87 4.09 -20.94
C TRP A 189 -5.54 3.71 -19.50
N PHE A 190 -4.78 4.54 -18.79
CA PHE A 190 -4.52 4.40 -17.37
C PHE A 190 -5.83 4.40 -16.55
N LEU A 191 -6.72 5.37 -16.79
CA LEU A 191 -8.01 5.45 -16.11
C LEU A 191 -8.98 4.34 -16.54
N VAL A 192 -8.98 3.95 -17.82
CA VAL A 192 -9.79 2.82 -18.31
C VAL A 192 -9.37 1.53 -17.61
N ARG A 193 -8.06 1.24 -17.53
CA ARG A 193 -7.56 0.07 -16.80
C ARG A 193 -7.94 0.12 -15.33
N ALA A 194 -7.76 1.26 -14.67
CA ALA A 194 -8.14 1.45 -13.26
C ALA A 194 -9.65 1.19 -13.04
N ALA A 195 -10.51 1.67 -13.92
CA ALA A 195 -11.95 1.42 -13.86
C ALA A 195 -12.30 -0.07 -14.04
N ILE A 196 -11.62 -0.77 -14.96
CA ILE A 196 -11.81 -2.21 -15.17
C ILE A 196 -11.37 -2.99 -13.93
N PHE A 197 -10.21 -2.69 -13.35
CA PHE A 197 -9.69 -3.37 -12.17
C PHE A 197 -10.64 -3.18 -10.98
N LEU A 198 -10.92 -1.95 -10.62
CA LEU A 198 -11.82 -1.62 -9.51
C LEU A 198 -13.23 -2.17 -9.74
N GLY A 199 -13.78 -2.01 -10.95
CA GLY A 199 -15.08 -2.54 -11.32
C GLY A 199 -15.16 -4.05 -11.17
N GLY A 200 -14.18 -4.78 -11.66
CA GLY A 200 -14.10 -6.24 -11.54
C GLY A 200 -14.00 -6.73 -10.10
N TRP A 201 -13.14 -6.10 -9.29
CA TRP A 201 -12.98 -6.45 -7.87
C TRP A 201 -14.24 -6.14 -7.04
N MET A 202 -14.86 -4.97 -7.27
CA MET A 202 -16.11 -4.60 -6.60
C MET A 202 -17.29 -5.48 -7.03
N LEU A 203 -17.35 -5.86 -8.31
CA LEU A 203 -18.37 -6.76 -8.85
C LEU A 203 -18.27 -8.16 -8.21
N TYR A 204 -17.05 -8.72 -8.15
CA TYR A 204 -16.84 -10.00 -7.46
C TYR A 204 -17.25 -9.90 -5.99
N ARG A 205 -16.80 -8.87 -5.27
CA ARG A 205 -17.20 -8.64 -3.88
C ARG A 205 -18.71 -8.58 -3.72
N HIS A 206 -19.41 -7.86 -4.61
CA HIS A 206 -20.88 -7.75 -4.57
C HIS A 206 -21.54 -9.14 -4.63
N PHE A 207 -21.15 -9.96 -5.61
CA PHE A 207 -21.72 -11.30 -5.75
C PHE A 207 -21.28 -12.26 -4.63
N ALA A 208 -20.04 -12.20 -4.17
CA ALA A 208 -19.53 -12.98 -3.06
C ALA A 208 -20.34 -12.75 -1.79
N VAL A 209 -20.56 -11.49 -1.42
CA VAL A 209 -21.37 -11.12 -0.25
C VAL A 209 -22.84 -11.50 -0.46
N LYS A 210 -23.42 -11.29 -1.65
CA LYS A 210 -24.79 -11.70 -1.96
C LYS A 210 -24.99 -13.21 -1.80
N PHE A 211 -24.10 -14.02 -2.34
CA PHE A 211 -24.21 -15.49 -2.25
C PHE A 211 -23.98 -15.99 -0.81
N SER A 212 -23.07 -15.35 -0.09
CA SER A 212 -22.85 -15.61 1.32
C SER A 212 -24.09 -15.32 2.18
N ARG A 213 -24.84 -14.24 1.88
CA ARG A 213 -26.10 -13.91 2.58
C ARG A 213 -27.20 -14.90 2.24
N ASN A 214 -27.38 -15.21 0.96
CA ASN A 214 -28.38 -16.18 0.53
C ASN A 214 -28.12 -17.58 1.10
N SER A 215 -26.86 -17.94 1.35
CA SER A 215 -26.51 -19.19 2.01
C SER A 215 -26.98 -19.27 3.47
N ASP A 216 -27.22 -18.13 4.15
CA ASP A 216 -27.73 -18.14 5.51
C ASP A 216 -29.24 -18.54 5.58
N ASP A 217 -29.97 -18.31 4.49
CA ASP A 217 -31.43 -18.54 4.41
C ASP A 217 -31.80 -19.90 3.82
N GLU A 218 -30.89 -20.50 3.03
CA GLU A 218 -31.10 -21.78 2.35
C GLU A 218 -30.12 -22.86 2.87
N THR A 219 -30.64 -24.07 3.09
CA THR A 219 -29.81 -25.22 3.54
C THR A 219 -29.14 -25.99 2.40
N ASP A 220 -29.44 -25.62 1.15
CA ASP A 220 -28.84 -26.24 -0.04
C ASP A 220 -27.42 -25.70 -0.31
N ASN A 221 -26.54 -26.59 -0.74
CA ASN A 221 -25.13 -26.24 -1.11
C ASN A 221 -25.01 -25.46 -2.42
N ARG A 222 -26.12 -25.03 -3.03
CA ARG A 222 -26.14 -24.30 -4.31
C ARG A 222 -25.31 -23.01 -4.25
N TRP A 223 -25.47 -22.24 -3.19
CA TRP A 223 -24.78 -20.97 -3.01
C TRP A 223 -23.28 -21.15 -2.75
N PHE A 224 -22.91 -22.17 -2.00
CA PHE A 224 -21.51 -22.55 -1.80
C PHE A 224 -20.82 -22.90 -3.14
N LYS A 225 -21.48 -23.75 -3.97
CA LYS A 225 -20.98 -24.11 -5.32
C LYS A 225 -20.86 -22.88 -6.24
N LYS A 226 -21.81 -21.93 -6.15
CA LYS A 226 -21.71 -20.66 -6.89
C LYS A 226 -20.54 -19.82 -6.40
N SER A 227 -20.37 -19.65 -5.09
CA SER A 227 -19.24 -18.94 -4.50
C SER A 227 -17.91 -19.53 -4.91
N PHE A 228 -17.77 -20.86 -4.89
CA PHE A 228 -16.59 -21.55 -5.40
C PHE A 228 -16.27 -21.18 -6.85
N LYS A 229 -17.26 -21.29 -7.75
CA LYS A 229 -17.06 -21.01 -9.18
C LYS A 229 -16.64 -19.55 -9.45
N ILE A 230 -17.35 -18.59 -8.83
CA ILE A 230 -17.01 -17.18 -9.03
C ILE A 230 -15.66 -16.81 -8.40
N SER A 231 -15.29 -17.45 -7.27
CA SER A 231 -14.00 -17.24 -6.63
C SER A 231 -12.84 -17.76 -7.48
N ALA A 232 -12.98 -18.93 -8.10
CA ALA A 232 -11.99 -19.46 -9.01
C ALA A 232 -11.81 -18.54 -10.25
N GLY A 233 -12.91 -18.08 -10.85
CA GLY A 233 -12.86 -17.11 -11.96
C GLY A 233 -12.26 -15.77 -11.55
N PHE A 234 -12.60 -15.28 -10.36
CA PHE A 234 -12.04 -14.05 -9.81
C PHE A 234 -10.52 -14.14 -9.60
N LEU A 235 -10.02 -15.25 -9.08
CA LEU A 235 -8.58 -15.40 -8.84
C LEU A 235 -7.76 -15.32 -10.14
N VAL A 236 -8.28 -15.83 -11.25
CA VAL A 236 -7.65 -15.67 -12.57
C VAL A 236 -7.62 -14.20 -12.97
N PHE A 237 -8.74 -13.49 -12.82
CA PHE A 237 -8.79 -12.05 -13.10
C PHE A 237 -7.88 -11.25 -12.15
N PHE A 238 -7.90 -11.60 -10.85
CA PHE A 238 -7.14 -10.91 -9.82
C PHE A 238 -5.63 -10.96 -10.04
N ILE A 239 -5.06 -12.15 -10.35
CA ILE A 239 -3.60 -12.29 -10.48
C ILE A 239 -3.04 -11.42 -11.63
N TYR A 240 -3.78 -11.28 -12.74
CA TYR A 240 -3.38 -10.41 -13.83
C TYR A 240 -3.58 -8.93 -13.48
N THR A 241 -4.75 -8.59 -12.94
CA THR A 241 -5.08 -7.19 -12.66
C THR A 241 -4.31 -6.63 -11.46
N GLU A 242 -3.94 -7.44 -10.50
CA GLU A 242 -3.10 -7.04 -9.37
C GLU A 242 -1.68 -6.69 -9.84
N SER A 243 -1.06 -7.54 -10.64
CA SER A 243 0.27 -7.27 -11.18
C SER A 243 0.27 -6.00 -12.07
N MET A 244 -0.74 -5.84 -12.92
CA MET A 244 -0.89 -4.62 -13.73
C MET A 244 -1.14 -3.38 -12.85
N MET A 245 -1.94 -3.51 -11.80
CA MET A 245 -2.19 -2.44 -10.85
C MET A 245 -0.90 -2.00 -10.16
N SER A 246 -0.07 -2.93 -9.73
CA SER A 246 1.21 -2.60 -9.08
C SER A 246 2.17 -1.86 -10.03
N TRP A 247 2.18 -2.21 -11.32
CA TRP A 247 2.97 -1.52 -12.34
C TRP A 247 2.40 -0.14 -12.66
N ASP A 248 1.07 -0.03 -12.83
CA ASP A 248 0.42 1.23 -13.19
C ASP A 248 0.38 2.23 -12.01
N TRP A 249 0.08 1.76 -10.80
CA TRP A 249 -0.24 2.66 -9.68
C TRP A 249 0.94 2.91 -8.73
N ILE A 250 2.00 2.09 -8.79
CA ILE A 250 3.17 2.26 -7.94
C ILE A 250 4.45 2.35 -8.76
N MET A 251 4.77 1.34 -9.57
CA MET A 251 6.04 1.32 -10.30
C MET A 251 6.15 2.49 -11.29
N SER A 252 5.04 2.92 -11.89
CA SER A 252 5.02 4.02 -12.85
C SER A 252 5.26 5.41 -12.27
N PHE A 253 5.40 5.57 -10.94
CA PHE A 253 5.94 6.80 -10.36
C PHE A 253 7.38 7.08 -10.83
N ASP A 254 8.17 6.01 -11.00
CA ASP A 254 9.49 6.06 -11.62
C ASP A 254 9.45 5.30 -12.96
N PRO A 255 9.05 5.96 -14.05
CA PRO A 255 8.83 5.27 -15.32
C PRO A 255 10.12 4.83 -16.02
N HIS A 256 11.29 5.26 -15.57
CA HIS A 256 12.60 4.83 -16.07
C HIS A 256 13.01 3.49 -15.49
N TRP A 257 12.52 3.16 -14.30
CA TRP A 257 12.77 1.90 -13.63
C TRP A 257 11.66 0.87 -13.88
N PHE A 258 12.01 -0.41 -13.94
CA PHE A 258 11.05 -1.50 -14.03
C PHE A 258 11.58 -2.80 -13.42
N SER A 259 10.67 -3.62 -12.90
CA SER A 259 10.97 -4.97 -12.43
C SER A 259 9.75 -5.88 -12.57
N THR A 260 9.95 -7.06 -13.15
CA THR A 260 8.88 -8.06 -13.28
C THR A 260 8.47 -8.67 -11.94
N LEU A 261 9.39 -8.71 -10.96
CA LEU A 261 9.11 -9.20 -9.60
C LEU A 261 8.27 -8.23 -8.79
N PHE A 262 8.13 -6.97 -9.21
CA PHE A 262 7.48 -5.93 -8.44
C PHE A 262 6.01 -6.25 -8.14
N GLY A 263 5.26 -6.83 -9.10
CA GLY A 263 3.89 -7.27 -8.86
C GLY A 263 3.78 -8.32 -7.75
N TRP A 264 4.64 -9.32 -7.77
CA TRP A 264 4.69 -10.34 -6.71
C TRP A 264 5.10 -9.78 -5.36
N TYR A 265 5.99 -8.80 -5.34
CA TYR A 265 6.41 -8.11 -4.13
C TYR A 265 5.23 -7.34 -3.49
N VAL A 266 4.47 -6.59 -4.28
CA VAL A 266 3.26 -5.88 -3.82
C VAL A 266 2.20 -6.88 -3.36
N LEU A 267 1.97 -7.97 -4.11
CA LEU A 267 1.05 -9.05 -3.72
C LEU A 267 1.40 -9.64 -2.36
N ALA A 268 2.68 -9.94 -2.10
CA ALA A 268 3.10 -10.49 -0.82
C ALA A 268 2.83 -9.53 0.35
N GLY A 269 3.15 -8.24 0.18
CA GLY A 269 2.82 -7.18 1.15
C GLY A 269 1.32 -7.04 1.39
N MET A 270 0.52 -7.07 0.33
CA MET A 270 -0.94 -7.05 0.38
C MET A 270 -1.50 -8.24 1.18
N MET A 271 -1.01 -9.44 0.92
CA MET A 271 -1.49 -10.65 1.58
C MET A 271 -1.14 -10.68 3.06
N VAL A 272 0.09 -10.31 3.44
CA VAL A 272 0.45 -10.28 4.87
C VAL A 272 -0.33 -9.23 5.63
N CYS A 273 -0.55 -8.03 5.06
CA CYS A 273 -1.37 -6.98 5.67
C CYS A 273 -2.82 -7.41 5.86
N ALA A 274 -3.41 -8.06 4.85
CA ALA A 274 -4.78 -8.55 4.90
C ALA A 274 -4.96 -9.63 5.97
N ILE A 275 -4.10 -10.63 5.98
CA ILE A 275 -4.16 -11.75 6.94
C ILE A 275 -3.92 -11.23 8.37
N THR A 276 -2.98 -10.33 8.53
CA THR A 276 -2.71 -9.65 9.82
C THR A 276 -3.96 -8.90 10.30
N THR A 277 -4.61 -8.16 9.42
CA THR A 277 -5.85 -7.43 9.77
C THR A 277 -6.99 -8.38 10.11
N ILE A 278 -7.13 -9.50 9.40
CA ILE A 278 -8.09 -10.57 9.73
C ILE A 278 -7.81 -11.10 11.14
N ALA A 279 -6.55 -11.40 11.46
CA ALA A 279 -6.16 -11.88 12.78
C ALA A 279 -6.48 -10.87 13.90
N LEU A 280 -6.11 -9.60 13.71
CA LEU A 280 -6.34 -8.55 14.71
C LEU A 280 -7.84 -8.32 14.97
N ILE A 281 -8.66 -8.24 13.92
CA ILE A 281 -10.11 -8.05 14.07
C ILE A 281 -10.76 -9.29 14.69
N THR A 282 -10.31 -10.49 14.33
CA THR A 282 -10.79 -11.75 14.91
C THR A 282 -10.48 -11.81 16.40
N ILE A 283 -9.25 -11.52 16.83
CA ILE A 283 -8.86 -11.49 18.24
C ILE A 283 -9.67 -10.43 19.00
N PHE A 284 -9.86 -9.25 18.40
CA PHE A 284 -10.69 -8.20 19.00
C PHE A 284 -12.14 -8.66 19.21
N LEU A 285 -12.78 -9.26 18.19
CA LEU A 285 -14.15 -9.76 18.32
C LEU A 285 -14.26 -10.92 19.29
N LYS A 286 -13.27 -11.84 19.32
CA LYS A 286 -13.17 -12.92 20.32
C LYS A 286 -13.09 -12.35 21.75
N SER A 287 -12.25 -11.33 21.97
CA SER A 287 -12.13 -10.71 23.30
C SER A 287 -13.38 -9.98 23.78
N LYS A 288 -14.31 -9.67 22.85
CA LYS A 288 -15.63 -9.08 23.16
C LYS A 288 -16.75 -10.11 23.23
N GLY A 289 -16.45 -11.42 23.16
CA GLY A 289 -17.44 -12.49 23.26
C GLY A 289 -18.28 -12.74 21.99
N TYR A 290 -17.93 -12.14 20.84
CA TYR A 290 -18.70 -12.32 19.61
C TYR A 290 -18.27 -13.52 18.76
N LEU A 291 -17.03 -14.00 18.89
CA LEU A 291 -16.45 -15.11 18.13
C LEU A 291 -15.93 -16.23 19.04
N GLU A 292 -16.76 -16.73 19.94
CA GLU A 292 -16.40 -17.82 20.86
C GLU A 292 -16.07 -19.13 20.13
N VAL A 293 -16.61 -19.31 18.92
CA VAL A 293 -16.35 -20.49 18.06
C VAL A 293 -14.92 -20.50 17.50
N VAL A 294 -14.21 -19.39 17.55
CA VAL A 294 -12.80 -19.28 17.10
C VAL A 294 -11.90 -19.74 18.25
N ASN A 295 -11.26 -20.87 18.08
CA ASN A 295 -10.31 -21.43 19.03
C ASN A 295 -8.86 -20.97 18.74
N ASP A 296 -7.92 -21.42 19.55
CA ASP A 296 -6.51 -21.02 19.44
C ASP A 296 -5.83 -21.62 18.19
N SER A 297 -6.36 -22.72 17.62
CA SER A 297 -5.86 -23.29 16.37
C SER A 297 -6.11 -22.38 15.17
N HIS A 298 -7.27 -21.70 15.13
CA HIS A 298 -7.55 -20.69 14.08
C HIS A 298 -6.59 -19.50 14.16
N ILE A 299 -6.31 -19.01 15.38
CA ILE A 299 -5.36 -17.90 15.59
C ILE A 299 -3.95 -18.34 15.22
N HIS A 300 -3.57 -19.55 15.62
CA HIS A 300 -2.29 -20.15 15.26
C HIS A 300 -2.08 -20.25 13.74
N ASP A 301 -3.11 -20.66 13.00
CA ASP A 301 -3.03 -20.75 11.54
C ASP A 301 -2.96 -19.36 10.87
N LEU A 302 -3.73 -18.38 11.35
CA LEU A 302 -3.55 -17.01 10.89
C LEU A 302 -2.12 -16.51 11.15
N ALA A 303 -1.56 -16.79 12.34
CA ALA A 303 -0.19 -16.43 12.66
C ALA A 303 0.86 -17.16 11.81
N LYS A 304 0.59 -18.41 11.39
CA LYS A 304 1.43 -19.12 10.40
C LYS A 304 1.43 -18.40 9.05
N PHE A 305 0.25 -17.97 8.59
CA PHE A 305 0.15 -17.23 7.34
C PHE A 305 0.84 -15.86 7.46
N MET A 306 0.69 -15.13 8.57
CA MET A 306 1.44 -13.91 8.84
C MET A 306 2.95 -14.15 8.72
N PHE A 307 3.46 -15.18 9.39
CA PHE A 307 4.87 -15.57 9.34
C PHE A 307 5.30 -15.96 7.92
N GLY A 308 4.56 -16.84 7.25
CA GLY A 308 4.89 -17.35 5.92
C GLY A 308 4.93 -16.24 4.86
N PHE A 309 3.93 -15.33 4.88
CA PHE A 309 3.90 -14.19 3.94
C PHE A 309 4.93 -13.12 4.28
N SER A 310 5.32 -12.92 5.55
CA SER A 310 6.45 -12.05 5.90
C SER A 310 7.78 -12.59 5.33
N ILE A 311 8.02 -13.89 5.40
CA ILE A 311 9.19 -14.51 4.77
C ILE A 311 9.09 -14.42 3.24
N PHE A 312 7.93 -14.65 2.65
CA PHE A 312 7.74 -14.58 1.20
C PHE A 312 7.96 -13.13 0.68
N TRP A 313 7.45 -12.12 1.38
CA TRP A 313 7.72 -10.73 1.08
C TRP A 313 9.22 -10.42 1.12
N THR A 314 9.91 -10.87 2.18
CA THR A 314 11.37 -10.66 2.32
C THR A 314 12.16 -11.35 1.24
N TYR A 315 11.76 -12.57 0.87
CA TYR A 315 12.37 -13.31 -0.24
C TYR A 315 12.28 -12.53 -1.55
N LEU A 316 11.11 -11.99 -1.88
CA LEU A 316 10.90 -11.20 -3.10
C LEU A 316 11.66 -9.88 -3.06
N TRP A 317 11.65 -9.19 -1.92
CA TRP A 317 12.44 -7.97 -1.71
C TRP A 317 13.94 -8.23 -1.91
N PHE A 318 14.47 -9.26 -1.26
CA PHE A 318 15.88 -9.62 -1.35
C PHE A 318 16.26 -10.13 -2.75
N SER A 319 15.41 -10.94 -3.38
CA SER A 319 15.64 -11.42 -4.74
C SER A 319 15.74 -10.29 -5.74
N GLN A 320 14.84 -9.29 -5.64
CA GLN A 320 14.86 -8.11 -6.49
C GLN A 320 16.14 -7.28 -6.26
N PHE A 321 16.50 -7.05 -5.00
CA PHE A 321 17.74 -6.36 -4.66
C PHE A 321 18.95 -7.09 -5.21
N MET A 322 19.07 -8.41 -4.97
CA MET A 322 20.20 -9.20 -5.38
C MET A 322 20.37 -9.27 -6.90
N LEU A 323 19.28 -9.40 -7.66
CA LEU A 323 19.30 -9.45 -9.12
C LEU A 323 19.79 -8.12 -9.71
N ILE A 324 19.29 -7.00 -9.22
CA ILE A 324 19.68 -5.66 -9.68
C ILE A 324 21.13 -5.35 -9.25
N TRP A 325 21.49 -5.66 -8.01
CA TRP A 325 22.87 -5.50 -7.52
C TRP A 325 23.88 -6.34 -8.32
N TYR A 326 23.53 -7.60 -8.61
CA TYR A 326 24.41 -8.50 -9.38
C TYR A 326 24.56 -8.08 -10.84
N ALA A 327 23.47 -7.69 -11.50
CA ALA A 327 23.46 -7.22 -12.89
C ALA A 327 24.21 -5.88 -13.04
N ASN A 328 24.16 -5.04 -12.02
CA ASN A 328 24.83 -3.72 -11.93
C ASN A 328 24.60 -2.83 -13.17
N ILE A 329 23.35 -2.83 -13.68
CA ILE A 329 22.94 -1.97 -14.78
C ILE A 329 22.71 -0.56 -14.21
N PRO A 330 23.40 0.49 -14.73
CA PRO A 330 23.38 1.84 -14.12
C PRO A 330 21.98 2.41 -13.94
N GLU A 331 21.07 2.19 -14.91
CA GLU A 331 19.71 2.69 -14.89
C GLU A 331 18.83 1.99 -13.83
N GLU A 332 19.11 0.72 -13.53
CA GLU A 332 18.31 -0.08 -12.59
C GLU A 332 18.77 0.09 -11.14
N VAL A 333 20.08 0.25 -10.90
CA VAL A 333 20.65 0.33 -9.54
C VAL A 333 20.27 1.63 -8.84
N THR A 334 19.97 2.70 -9.57
CA THR A 334 19.54 4.00 -9.04
C THR A 334 18.37 3.87 -8.07
N TYR A 335 17.46 2.93 -8.33
CA TYR A 335 16.32 2.65 -7.45
C TYR A 335 16.75 2.31 -6.02
N PHE A 336 17.75 1.45 -5.86
CA PHE A 336 18.25 1.05 -4.53
C PHE A 336 19.20 2.07 -3.94
N ILE A 337 20.05 2.72 -4.77
CA ILE A 337 20.99 3.74 -4.31
C ILE A 337 20.20 4.87 -3.61
N THR A 338 19.19 5.43 -4.26
CA THR A 338 18.36 6.48 -3.68
C THR A 338 17.76 6.06 -2.32
N ARG A 339 17.28 4.81 -2.22
CA ARG A 339 16.66 4.30 -0.99
C ARG A 339 17.65 4.05 0.13
N ILE A 340 18.86 3.59 -0.21
CA ILE A 340 19.93 3.31 0.76
C ILE A 340 20.56 4.63 1.26
N GLU A 341 20.75 5.61 0.40
CA GLU A 341 21.41 6.86 0.75
C GLU A 341 20.44 7.88 1.37
N GLN A 342 19.30 8.12 0.72
CA GLN A 342 18.38 9.19 1.13
C GLN A 342 17.26 8.71 2.05
N TYR A 343 16.89 7.42 2.01
CA TYR A 343 15.81 6.81 2.79
C TYR A 343 16.30 5.71 3.74
N LYS A 344 17.55 5.78 4.18
CA LYS A 344 18.22 4.73 4.96
C LYS A 344 17.39 4.22 6.15
N LEU A 345 16.87 5.14 6.97
CA LEU A 345 16.11 4.78 8.16
C LEU A 345 14.78 4.07 7.83
N PRO A 346 13.86 4.61 7.00
CA PRO A 346 12.65 3.90 6.63
C PRO A 346 12.92 2.62 5.83
N PHE A 347 13.92 2.59 4.95
CA PHE A 347 14.23 1.43 4.11
C PHE A 347 14.72 0.23 4.93
N PHE A 348 15.65 0.39 5.84
CA PHE A 348 16.08 -0.69 6.73
C PHE A 348 15.11 -0.91 7.91
N GLY A 349 14.42 0.14 8.33
CA GLY A 349 13.36 0.06 9.35
C GLY A 349 12.21 -0.85 8.92
N MET A 350 11.73 -0.74 7.66
CA MET A 350 10.69 -1.65 7.16
C MET A 350 11.15 -3.10 7.15
N LEU A 351 12.43 -3.36 6.80
CA LEU A 351 12.98 -4.72 6.81
C LEU A 351 13.02 -5.29 8.24
N ALA A 352 13.42 -4.48 9.22
CA ALA A 352 13.41 -4.90 10.61
C ALA A 352 11.98 -5.22 11.08
N MET A 353 10.99 -4.39 10.76
CA MET A 353 9.59 -4.57 11.17
C MET A 353 8.89 -5.72 10.43
N ASN A 354 9.15 -5.91 9.15
CA ASN A 354 8.44 -6.89 8.32
C ASN A 354 9.10 -8.26 8.27
N PHE A 355 10.40 -8.35 8.60
CA PHE A 355 11.16 -9.60 8.59
C PHE A 355 11.69 -9.97 9.97
N LEU A 356 12.63 -9.19 10.52
CA LEU A 356 13.32 -9.59 11.75
C LEU A 356 12.34 -9.78 12.90
N PHE A 357 11.42 -8.84 13.09
CA PHE A 357 10.46 -8.88 14.19
C PHE A 357 9.47 -10.05 14.08
N PRO A 358 8.79 -10.30 12.93
CA PRO A 358 7.95 -11.48 12.76
C PRO A 358 8.72 -12.80 12.89
N VAL A 359 9.94 -12.89 12.35
CA VAL A 359 10.75 -14.10 12.46
C VAL A 359 11.07 -14.41 13.91
N LEU A 360 11.54 -13.42 14.68
CA LEU A 360 11.91 -13.64 16.08
C LEU A 360 10.71 -14.06 16.95
N LEU A 361 9.53 -13.49 16.72
CA LEU A 361 8.35 -13.78 17.54
C LEU A 361 7.50 -14.94 17.01
N LEU A 362 7.26 -15.01 15.69
CA LEU A 362 6.36 -16.01 15.11
C LEU A 362 7.08 -17.29 14.64
N MET A 363 8.40 -17.43 14.79
CA MET A 363 9.08 -18.70 14.56
C MET A 363 8.67 -19.72 15.62
N ASN A 364 8.52 -19.30 16.88
CA ASN A 364 8.07 -20.17 17.97
C ASN A 364 6.58 -20.51 17.80
N SER A 365 6.25 -21.80 17.84
CA SER A 365 4.87 -22.31 17.70
C SER A 365 3.97 -21.89 18.86
N ASP A 366 4.51 -21.80 20.08
CA ASP A 366 3.74 -21.46 21.26
C ASP A 366 3.30 -19.99 21.26
N TYR A 367 4.17 -19.09 20.80
CA TYR A 367 3.87 -17.66 20.70
C TYR A 367 2.74 -17.37 19.70
N LYS A 368 2.58 -18.18 18.65
CA LYS A 368 1.47 -18.08 17.69
C LYS A 368 0.11 -18.37 18.30
N ARG A 369 0.04 -19.04 19.45
CA ARG A 369 -1.21 -19.35 20.19
C ARG A 369 -1.56 -18.29 21.21
N VAL A 370 -0.62 -17.41 21.54
CA VAL A 370 -0.81 -16.37 22.57
C VAL A 370 -1.22 -15.07 21.92
N ASN A 371 -2.47 -14.66 22.13
CA ASN A 371 -3.10 -13.54 21.43
C ASN A 371 -2.29 -12.24 21.46
N TRP A 372 -1.67 -11.89 22.60
CA TRP A 372 -0.94 -10.63 22.70
C TRP A 372 0.35 -10.61 21.85
N PHE A 373 1.05 -11.74 21.67
CA PHE A 373 2.18 -11.85 20.74
C PHE A 373 1.73 -11.64 19.29
N VAL A 374 0.60 -12.26 18.92
CA VAL A 374 0.04 -12.10 17.58
C VAL A 374 -0.40 -10.66 17.34
N VAL A 375 -1.02 -10.02 18.34
CA VAL A 375 -1.45 -8.61 18.26
C VAL A 375 -0.25 -7.69 18.14
N LEU A 376 0.76 -7.84 18.99
CA LEU A 376 1.97 -7.02 18.98
C LEU A 376 2.69 -7.15 17.60
N THR A 377 2.92 -8.37 17.17
CA THR A 377 3.56 -8.64 15.87
C THR A 377 2.73 -8.09 14.73
N GLY A 378 1.42 -8.23 14.78
CA GLY A 378 0.51 -7.73 13.77
C GLY A 378 0.55 -6.20 13.65
N ILE A 379 0.60 -5.46 14.75
CA ILE A 379 0.74 -4.00 14.75
C ILE A 379 2.06 -3.59 14.10
N VAL A 380 3.17 -4.26 14.46
CA VAL A 380 4.49 -3.97 13.89
C VAL A 380 4.54 -4.28 12.39
N ILE A 381 3.97 -5.41 11.94
CA ILE A 381 3.86 -5.76 10.52
C ILE A 381 3.08 -4.68 9.75
N LEU A 382 1.91 -4.26 10.25
CA LEU A 382 1.13 -3.23 9.55
C LEU A 382 1.86 -1.88 9.50
N ALA A 383 2.53 -1.48 10.57
CA ALA A 383 3.37 -0.29 10.57
C ALA A 383 4.54 -0.41 9.58
N GLY A 384 5.21 -1.56 9.54
CA GLY A 384 6.32 -1.83 8.63
C GLY A 384 5.89 -1.81 7.17
N HIS A 385 4.73 -2.37 6.82
CA HIS A 385 4.20 -2.31 5.45
C HIS A 385 3.66 -0.93 5.06
N TYR A 386 3.23 -0.12 6.03
CA TYR A 386 2.95 1.28 5.74
C TYR A 386 4.24 2.02 5.34
N VAL A 387 5.34 1.78 6.07
CA VAL A 387 6.66 2.33 5.72
C VAL A 387 7.17 1.76 4.40
N ASP A 388 6.87 0.51 4.07
CA ASP A 388 7.20 -0.11 2.79
C ASP A 388 6.57 0.65 1.61
N ILE A 389 5.26 0.94 1.67
CA ILE A 389 4.58 1.75 0.65
C ILE A 389 5.13 3.18 0.61
N PHE A 390 5.46 3.75 1.76
CA PHE A 390 6.11 5.05 1.85
C PHE A 390 7.44 5.06 1.06
N VAL A 391 8.28 4.04 1.23
CA VAL A 391 9.55 3.88 0.52
C VAL A 391 9.35 3.55 -0.98
N MET A 392 8.23 2.94 -1.37
CA MET A 392 7.92 2.74 -2.79
C MET A 392 7.56 4.05 -3.51
N VAL A 393 6.82 4.96 -2.85
CA VAL A 393 6.21 6.14 -3.48
C VAL A 393 7.02 7.41 -3.28
N MET A 394 7.44 7.73 -2.05
CA MET A 394 8.08 9.02 -1.73
C MET A 394 9.35 9.32 -2.52
N PRO A 395 10.27 8.38 -2.77
CA PRO A 395 11.49 8.70 -3.52
C PRO A 395 11.23 9.23 -4.92
N ALA A 396 10.21 8.74 -5.60
CA ALA A 396 9.87 9.17 -6.95
C ALA A 396 9.04 10.46 -7.00
N THR A 397 8.32 10.80 -5.92
CA THR A 397 7.39 11.95 -5.91
C THR A 397 7.90 13.18 -5.16
N VAL A 398 8.68 12.96 -4.10
CA VAL A 398 9.18 14.01 -3.19
C VAL A 398 10.71 14.08 -3.18
N GLY A 399 11.39 13.05 -3.68
CA GLY A 399 12.85 13.01 -3.72
C GLY A 399 13.48 13.02 -2.33
N SER A 400 14.56 13.79 -2.16
CA SER A 400 15.31 13.90 -0.91
C SER A 400 14.65 14.80 0.15
N SER A 401 13.64 15.59 -0.23
CA SER A 401 12.98 16.59 0.63
C SER A 401 11.88 15.99 1.53
N TRP A 402 11.95 14.69 1.81
CA TRP A 402 10.95 14.00 2.62
C TRP A 402 11.16 14.21 4.14
N TYR A 403 10.08 14.29 4.86
CA TYR A 403 10.05 14.17 6.32
C TYR A 403 8.65 13.71 6.76
N ILE A 404 8.53 13.19 7.97
CA ILE A 404 7.22 12.80 8.54
C ILE A 404 6.66 14.00 9.28
N GLY A 405 5.57 14.54 8.78
CA GLY A 405 4.92 15.72 9.34
C GLY A 405 3.39 15.60 9.39
N ILE A 406 2.72 16.75 9.41
CA ILE A 406 1.26 16.82 9.52
C ILE A 406 0.55 16.08 8.38
N PRO A 407 0.91 16.23 7.10
CA PRO A 407 0.20 15.54 6.01
C PRO A 407 0.25 14.02 6.14
N GLU A 408 1.41 13.45 6.48
CA GLU A 408 1.61 12.01 6.58
C GLU A 408 0.79 11.41 7.73
N ILE A 409 0.90 12.00 8.92
CA ILE A 409 0.19 11.51 10.12
C ILE A 409 -1.32 11.68 9.98
N SER A 410 -1.76 12.82 9.43
CA SER A 410 -3.17 13.12 9.26
C SER A 410 -3.85 12.22 8.23
N SER A 411 -3.15 11.89 7.15
CA SER A 411 -3.64 10.95 6.15
C SER A 411 -3.86 9.56 6.74
N ILE A 412 -2.92 9.08 7.59
CA ILE A 412 -3.10 7.81 8.31
C ILE A 412 -4.34 7.88 9.20
N PHE A 413 -4.51 8.94 9.98
CA PHE A 413 -5.65 9.08 10.89
C PHE A 413 -6.97 9.09 10.15
N PHE A 414 -7.06 9.81 9.04
CA PHE A 414 -8.28 9.88 8.23
C PHE A 414 -8.67 8.49 7.70
N PHE A 415 -7.76 7.82 7.02
CA PHE A 415 -8.06 6.52 6.41
C PHE A 415 -8.20 5.40 7.43
N PHE A 416 -7.47 5.44 8.54
CA PHE A 416 -7.66 4.50 9.65
C PHE A 416 -9.05 4.66 10.27
N GLY A 417 -9.49 5.88 10.56
CA GLY A 417 -10.83 6.16 11.06
C GLY A 417 -11.91 5.69 10.09
N LEU A 418 -11.75 5.98 8.80
CA LEU A 418 -12.67 5.54 7.75
C LEU A 418 -12.72 4.02 7.64
N PHE A 419 -11.56 3.35 7.68
CA PHE A 419 -11.46 1.89 7.64
C PHE A 419 -12.20 1.25 8.81
N ILE A 420 -11.94 1.68 10.04
CA ILE A 420 -12.61 1.18 11.24
C ILE A 420 -14.12 1.41 11.14
N TYR A 421 -14.56 2.60 10.75
CA TYR A 421 -15.98 2.92 10.64
C TYR A 421 -16.69 2.00 9.64
N VAL A 422 -16.13 1.84 8.45
CA VAL A 422 -16.73 1.04 7.36
C VAL A 422 -16.74 -0.44 7.71
N VAL A 423 -15.61 -0.99 8.18
CA VAL A 423 -15.47 -2.42 8.49
C VAL A 423 -16.42 -2.83 9.61
N PHE A 424 -16.38 -2.12 10.73
CA PHE A 424 -17.22 -2.48 11.88
C PHE A 424 -18.70 -2.18 11.65
N THR A 425 -19.05 -1.19 10.81
CA THR A 425 -20.44 -1.00 10.35
C THR A 425 -20.89 -2.16 9.45
N ALA A 426 -20.01 -2.67 8.57
CA ALA A 426 -20.35 -3.81 7.73
C ALA A 426 -20.61 -5.09 8.53
N LEU A 427 -19.86 -5.30 9.62
CA LEU A 427 -20.03 -6.45 10.52
C LEU A 427 -21.39 -6.45 11.25
N THR A 428 -22.07 -5.30 11.38
CA THR A 428 -23.42 -5.25 11.99
C THR A 428 -24.52 -5.78 11.07
N LYS A 429 -24.24 -5.91 9.76
CA LYS A 429 -25.28 -6.19 8.73
C LYS A 429 -25.65 -7.67 8.62
N ALA A 430 -24.96 -8.56 9.31
CA ALA A 430 -25.27 -9.99 9.31
C ALA A 430 -24.74 -10.71 10.57
N PRO A 431 -25.14 -11.97 10.80
CA PRO A 431 -24.53 -12.82 11.82
C PRO A 431 -23.02 -12.95 11.60
N ILE A 432 -22.24 -12.87 12.68
CA ILE A 432 -20.76 -12.92 12.63
C ILE A 432 -20.24 -14.28 12.15
N VAL A 433 -21.02 -15.34 12.30
CA VAL A 433 -20.73 -16.67 11.77
C VAL A 433 -21.78 -17.03 10.74
N MET A 434 -21.37 -17.58 9.60
CA MET A 434 -22.28 -18.09 8.58
C MET A 434 -23.15 -19.22 9.17
N LYS A 435 -24.43 -19.31 8.77
CA LYS A 435 -25.33 -20.34 9.33
C LYS A 435 -25.23 -21.67 8.59
N ASN A 436 -25.29 -21.63 7.26
CA ASN A 436 -25.40 -22.80 6.39
C ASN A 436 -24.19 -22.89 5.44
N ASN A 437 -23.04 -23.28 5.99
CA ASN A 437 -21.85 -23.59 5.19
C ASN A 437 -21.52 -25.08 5.39
N PRO A 438 -21.25 -25.86 4.32
CA PRO A 438 -21.00 -27.28 4.41
C PRO A 438 -19.82 -27.64 5.32
N PHE A 439 -18.80 -26.80 5.42
CA PHE A 439 -17.61 -27.02 6.24
C PHE A 439 -17.68 -26.35 7.63
N LEU A 440 -18.82 -25.75 7.99
CA LEU A 440 -18.91 -25.02 9.26
C LEU A 440 -18.71 -25.91 10.48
N LYS A 441 -19.22 -27.19 10.45
CA LYS A 441 -19.02 -28.15 11.53
C LYS A 441 -17.55 -28.50 11.70
N GLU A 442 -16.87 -28.76 10.59
CA GLU A 442 -15.43 -29.02 10.53
C GLU A 442 -14.62 -27.85 11.10
N SER A 443 -14.92 -26.61 10.64
CA SER A 443 -14.29 -25.41 11.14
C SER A 443 -14.46 -25.24 12.65
N LYS A 444 -15.66 -25.47 13.21
CA LYS A 444 -15.90 -25.37 14.66
C LYS A 444 -15.16 -26.42 15.50
N GLN A 445 -14.93 -27.60 14.92
CA GLN A 445 -14.23 -28.72 15.56
C GLN A 445 -12.74 -28.74 15.22
N TYR A 446 -12.27 -27.77 14.49
CA TYR A 446 -10.89 -27.71 14.06
C TYR A 446 -9.94 -27.54 15.24
N HIS A 447 -9.05 -28.50 15.43
CA HIS A 447 -7.98 -28.49 16.43
C HIS A 447 -6.68 -28.97 15.78
N TYR A 448 -5.60 -28.30 16.08
CA TYR A 448 -4.26 -28.60 15.58
C TYR A 448 -3.28 -28.72 16.74
#